data_92726c831d6b87d92977bd78e85c1cf9
#
_entry.id   92726c831d6b87d92977bd78e85c1cf9
#
_cell.length_a   1.000
_cell.length_b   1.000
_cell.length_c   1.000
_cell.angle_alpha   90.00
_cell.angle_beta   90.00
_cell.angle_gamma   90.00
#
_symmetry.space_group_name_H-M   'P 1'
#
loop_
_entity.id
_entity.type
_entity.pdbx_description
1 polymer ?
#
loop_
_entity_poly.entity_id
_entity_poly.type
_entity_poly.pdbx_seq_one_letter_code
_entity_poly.pdbx_strand_id
1 'polypeptide(L)'
;MDYAIIAAGEGSRLVEEGVTTPKPLVRLLGEPMIDRLMGLFLRHGATSISVIVNEEMTDVQHHMEQLALPVPLNLVVRSTPSSMHSFHALRPFLTSGTCCLTTVDTVFREEPFAAYIDAFERSPLLDGMMAVTAYVDDEAPLYVRTDSAGMIRGFLDREEGQAAGCQYVSGGMYCLRRSALDVLDQAMEQGVSRMRNYQRMLVSEGLRLRAYAFDKILDIDHAADIAKAEAFLSTP
;
A
#
# COMPACT_ATOMS: atom_id res chain seq x y z
N MET A 1 7.18 -4.70 13.62
CA MET A 1 6.07 -3.95 13.00
C MET A 1 5.09 -4.92 12.37
N ASP A 2 3.79 -4.66 12.41
CA ASP A 2 2.80 -5.44 11.66
C ASP A 2 2.78 -4.99 10.20
N TYR A 3 2.60 -5.93 9.27
CA TYR A 3 2.46 -5.61 7.84
C TYR A 3 1.08 -6.00 7.34
N ALA A 4 0.52 -5.18 6.45
CA ALA A 4 -0.81 -5.36 5.90
C ALA A 4 -0.79 -5.25 4.38
N ILE A 5 -1.45 -6.20 3.70
CA ILE A 5 -1.57 -6.24 2.24
C ILE A 5 -3.04 -6.21 1.87
N ILE A 6 -3.43 -5.21 1.08
CA ILE A 6 -4.74 -5.18 0.43
C ILE A 6 -4.61 -5.88 -0.92
N ALA A 7 -5.22 -7.05 -1.03
CA ALA A 7 -5.21 -7.90 -2.22
C ALA A 7 -6.64 -8.25 -2.69
N ALA A 8 -7.64 -7.47 -2.27
CA ALA A 8 -9.06 -7.72 -2.56
C ALA A 8 -9.59 -7.03 -3.82
N GLY A 9 -8.74 -6.34 -4.58
CA GLY A 9 -9.10 -5.73 -5.86
C GLY A 9 -9.33 -6.77 -6.94
N GLU A 10 -10.37 -6.61 -7.75
CA GLU A 10 -10.77 -7.58 -8.78
C GLU A 10 -9.76 -7.74 -9.91
N GLY A 11 -8.91 -6.74 -10.16
CA GLY A 11 -7.95 -6.77 -11.28
C GLY A 11 -8.62 -6.82 -12.65
N SER A 12 -9.82 -6.23 -12.79
CA SER A 12 -10.68 -6.32 -13.97
C SER A 12 -9.97 -5.93 -15.27
N ARG A 13 -9.12 -4.91 -15.24
CA ARG A 13 -8.34 -4.47 -16.43
C ARG A 13 -7.40 -5.56 -16.93
N LEU A 14 -6.67 -6.22 -16.01
CA LEU A 14 -5.80 -7.35 -16.37
C LEU A 14 -6.59 -8.50 -17.01
N VAL A 15 -7.78 -8.81 -16.46
CA VAL A 15 -8.66 -9.84 -17.00
C VAL A 15 -9.17 -9.45 -18.39
N GLU A 16 -9.60 -8.21 -18.60
CA GLU A 16 -10.03 -7.68 -19.91
C GLU A 16 -8.90 -7.75 -20.96
N GLU A 17 -7.65 -7.62 -20.54
CA GLU A 17 -6.45 -7.73 -21.39
C GLU A 17 -5.93 -9.17 -21.52
N GLY A 18 -6.67 -10.17 -21.05
CA GLY A 18 -6.38 -11.60 -21.22
C GLY A 18 -5.48 -12.23 -20.18
N VAL A 19 -5.16 -11.53 -19.08
CA VAL A 19 -4.45 -12.11 -17.94
C VAL A 19 -5.43 -12.89 -17.07
N THR A 20 -5.42 -14.21 -17.17
CA THR A 20 -6.36 -15.10 -16.45
C THR A 20 -5.95 -15.39 -15.01
N THR A 21 -4.69 -15.17 -14.66
CA THR A 21 -4.16 -15.33 -13.30
C THR A 21 -4.70 -14.22 -12.40
N PRO A 22 -5.26 -14.53 -11.21
CA PRO A 22 -5.66 -13.52 -10.24
C PRO A 22 -4.50 -12.57 -9.91
N LYS A 23 -4.78 -11.27 -9.83
CA LYS A 23 -3.76 -10.21 -9.69
C LYS A 23 -2.70 -10.52 -8.61
N PRO A 24 -3.04 -11.00 -7.40
CA PRO A 24 -2.04 -11.31 -6.37
C PRO A 24 -1.07 -12.43 -6.77
N LEU A 25 -1.48 -13.34 -7.65
CA LEU A 25 -0.68 -14.48 -8.13
C LEU A 25 0.06 -14.20 -9.46
N VAL A 26 -0.12 -13.02 -10.05
CA VAL A 26 0.68 -12.59 -11.21
C VAL A 26 2.15 -12.62 -10.82
N ARG A 27 2.97 -13.22 -11.69
CA ARG A 27 4.41 -13.39 -11.41
C ARG A 27 5.22 -12.25 -11.97
N LEU A 28 6.15 -11.78 -11.14
CA LEU A 28 7.22 -10.86 -11.54
C LEU A 28 8.55 -11.61 -11.34
N LEU A 29 9.33 -11.76 -12.41
CA LEU A 29 10.59 -12.53 -12.41
C LEU A 29 10.40 -13.96 -11.87
N GLY A 30 9.23 -14.55 -12.13
CA GLY A 30 8.90 -15.92 -11.72
C GLY A 30 8.31 -16.07 -10.32
N GLU A 31 8.23 -15.02 -9.50
CA GLU A 31 7.67 -15.03 -8.15
C GLU A 31 6.29 -14.34 -8.12
N PRO A 32 5.23 -14.93 -7.48
CA PRO A 32 3.96 -14.24 -7.29
C PRO A 32 4.12 -12.92 -6.55
N MET A 33 3.39 -11.87 -6.96
CA MET A 33 3.48 -10.54 -6.32
C MET A 33 3.24 -10.59 -4.82
N ILE A 34 2.26 -11.38 -4.38
CA ILE A 34 1.94 -11.51 -2.95
C ILE A 34 3.09 -12.18 -2.17
N ASP A 35 3.73 -13.21 -2.73
CA ASP A 35 4.84 -13.91 -2.09
C ASP A 35 6.06 -12.99 -1.99
N ARG A 36 6.33 -12.24 -3.06
CA ARG A 36 7.40 -11.24 -3.10
C ARG A 36 7.24 -10.20 -1.98
N LEU A 37 6.03 -9.66 -1.78
CA LEU A 37 5.77 -8.69 -0.71
C LEU A 37 5.95 -9.32 0.67
N MET A 38 5.39 -10.52 0.90
CA MET A 38 5.57 -11.22 2.17
C MET A 38 7.03 -11.53 2.47
N GLY A 39 7.78 -11.97 1.46
CA GLY A 39 9.23 -12.20 1.57
C GLY A 39 9.99 -10.93 1.96
N LEU A 40 9.66 -9.79 1.34
CA LEU A 40 10.22 -8.48 1.73
C LEU A 40 9.90 -8.14 3.19
N PHE A 41 8.66 -8.29 3.61
CA PHE A 41 8.23 -7.96 4.97
C PHE A 41 8.91 -8.82 6.02
N LEU A 42 9.09 -10.10 5.75
CA LEU A 42 9.84 -11.01 6.64
C LEU A 42 11.30 -10.57 6.80
N ARG A 43 11.96 -10.18 5.71
CA ARG A 43 13.35 -9.68 5.76
C ARG A 43 13.47 -8.34 6.50
N HIS A 44 12.38 -7.57 6.56
CA HIS A 44 12.34 -6.26 7.24
C HIS A 44 11.54 -6.30 8.55
N GLY A 45 11.65 -7.39 9.31
CA GLY A 45 11.24 -7.46 10.69
C GLY A 45 9.72 -7.51 10.92
N ALA A 46 8.98 -8.18 10.02
CA ALA A 46 7.57 -8.43 10.24
C ALA A 46 7.34 -9.18 11.56
N THR A 47 6.46 -8.65 12.41
CA THR A 47 5.97 -9.33 13.62
C THR A 47 4.69 -10.11 13.34
N SER A 48 3.93 -9.68 12.35
CA SER A 48 2.79 -10.37 11.74
C SER A 48 2.58 -9.87 10.32
N ILE A 49 1.93 -10.67 9.49
CA ILE A 49 1.47 -10.28 8.15
C ILE A 49 -0.03 -10.54 8.08
N SER A 50 -0.78 -9.51 7.70
CA SER A 50 -2.24 -9.59 7.54
C SER A 50 -2.60 -9.28 6.09
N VAL A 51 -3.38 -10.16 5.48
CA VAL A 51 -3.76 -10.05 4.06
C VAL A 51 -5.27 -10.11 3.93
N ILE A 52 -5.85 -9.22 3.14
CA ILE A 52 -7.25 -9.31 2.75
C ILE A 52 -7.34 -9.66 1.27
N VAL A 53 -8.15 -10.69 0.96
CA VAL A 53 -8.45 -11.14 -0.39
C VAL A 53 -9.96 -11.11 -0.62
N ASN A 54 -10.36 -11.01 -1.89
CA ASN A 54 -11.76 -11.07 -2.29
C ASN A 54 -12.33 -12.49 -2.12
N GLU A 55 -13.60 -12.62 -1.80
CA GLU A 55 -14.31 -13.89 -1.64
C GLU A 55 -14.31 -14.75 -2.91
N GLU A 56 -14.24 -14.13 -4.09
CA GLU A 56 -14.22 -14.82 -5.37
C GLU A 56 -12.83 -15.35 -5.77
N MET A 57 -11.75 -14.90 -5.10
CA MET A 57 -10.37 -15.29 -5.40
C MET A 57 -9.97 -16.61 -4.74
N THR A 58 -10.68 -17.68 -5.04
CA THR A 58 -10.46 -19.02 -4.44
C THR A 58 -9.04 -19.55 -4.62
N ASP A 59 -8.43 -19.31 -5.78
CA ASP A 59 -7.03 -19.72 -6.05
C ASP A 59 -6.03 -18.99 -5.13
N VAL A 60 -6.26 -17.70 -4.87
CA VAL A 60 -5.44 -16.93 -3.95
C VAL A 60 -5.64 -17.42 -2.51
N GLN A 61 -6.88 -17.68 -2.10
CA GLN A 61 -7.18 -18.23 -0.78
C GLN A 61 -6.45 -19.55 -0.56
N HIS A 62 -6.57 -20.46 -1.52
CA HIS A 62 -5.91 -21.76 -1.47
C HIS A 62 -4.39 -21.64 -1.43
N HIS A 63 -3.81 -20.73 -2.23
CA HIS A 63 -2.39 -20.45 -2.19
C HIS A 63 -1.94 -19.97 -0.80
N MET A 64 -2.67 -19.01 -0.22
CA MET A 64 -2.36 -18.45 1.10
C MET A 64 -2.47 -19.48 2.24
N GLU A 65 -3.43 -20.41 2.17
CA GLU A 65 -3.63 -21.49 3.15
C GLU A 65 -2.46 -22.50 3.17
N GLN A 66 -1.76 -22.64 2.06
CA GLN A 66 -0.60 -23.53 1.95
C GLN A 66 0.72 -22.94 2.46
N LEU A 67 0.73 -21.62 2.73
CA LEU A 67 1.94 -20.94 3.16
C LEU A 67 2.23 -21.18 4.66
N ALA A 68 3.48 -21.51 4.95
CA ALA A 68 3.99 -21.61 6.31
C ALA A 68 5.02 -20.49 6.53
N LEU A 69 4.62 -19.41 7.21
CA LEU A 69 5.50 -18.29 7.51
C LEU A 69 6.07 -18.40 8.94
N PRO A 70 7.26 -17.83 9.22
CA PRO A 70 7.85 -17.82 10.56
C PRO A 70 7.15 -16.85 11.53
N VAL A 71 6.17 -16.08 11.05
CA VAL A 71 5.36 -15.14 11.82
C VAL A 71 3.86 -15.43 11.58
N PRO A 72 2.95 -14.98 12.45
CA PRO A 72 1.52 -15.11 12.23
C PRO A 72 1.08 -14.53 10.88
N LEU A 73 0.37 -15.33 10.08
CA LEU A 73 -0.30 -14.92 8.86
C LEU A 73 -1.81 -14.87 9.13
N ASN A 74 -2.38 -13.67 9.04
CA ASN A 74 -3.81 -13.45 9.21
C ASN A 74 -4.46 -13.26 7.83
N LEU A 75 -5.24 -14.20 7.38
CA LEU A 75 -5.98 -14.14 6.14
C LEU A 75 -7.43 -13.69 6.41
N VAL A 76 -7.83 -12.57 5.81
CA VAL A 76 -9.22 -12.10 5.79
C VAL A 76 -9.79 -12.30 4.39
N VAL A 77 -10.84 -13.08 4.29
CA VAL A 77 -11.57 -13.32 3.04
C VAL A 77 -12.85 -12.49 3.09
N ARG A 78 -12.87 -11.39 2.33
CA ARG A 78 -14.01 -10.48 2.29
C ARG A 78 -13.98 -9.56 1.08
N SER A 79 -15.12 -9.44 0.39
CA SER A 79 -15.35 -8.38 -0.59
C SER A 79 -15.72 -7.09 0.12
N THR A 80 -15.07 -5.98 -0.22
CA THR A 80 -15.26 -4.69 0.45
C THR A 80 -15.52 -3.57 -0.55
N PRO A 81 -16.26 -2.50 -0.17
CA PRO A 81 -16.60 -1.41 -1.09
C PRO A 81 -15.40 -0.56 -1.55
N SER A 82 -14.30 -0.56 -0.81
CA SER A 82 -13.08 0.18 -1.18
C SER A 82 -11.85 -0.30 -0.40
N SER A 83 -10.65 0.09 -0.85
CA SER A 83 -9.39 -0.20 -0.16
C SER A 83 -9.33 0.29 1.29
N MET A 84 -10.02 1.39 1.63
CA MET A 84 -10.14 1.83 3.02
C MET A 84 -10.92 0.83 3.88
N HIS A 85 -12.02 0.28 3.36
CA HIS A 85 -12.79 -0.77 4.05
C HIS A 85 -11.98 -2.05 4.18
N SER A 86 -11.18 -2.39 3.16
CA SER A 86 -10.23 -3.50 3.23
C SER A 86 -9.19 -3.29 4.34
N PHE A 87 -8.65 -2.08 4.43
CA PHE A 87 -7.71 -1.73 5.50
C PHE A 87 -8.35 -1.84 6.89
N HIS A 88 -9.57 -1.32 7.05
CA HIS A 88 -10.30 -1.44 8.31
C HIS A 88 -10.60 -2.91 8.68
N ALA A 89 -10.88 -3.78 7.71
CA ALA A 89 -11.07 -5.21 7.97
C ALA A 89 -9.80 -5.90 8.52
N LEU A 90 -8.61 -5.37 8.21
CA LEU A 90 -7.32 -5.83 8.77
C LEU A 90 -7.00 -5.22 10.14
N ARG A 91 -7.69 -4.15 10.54
CA ARG A 91 -7.44 -3.38 11.77
C ARG A 91 -7.33 -4.24 13.04
N PRO A 92 -8.16 -5.29 13.26
CA PRO A 92 -8.07 -6.13 14.47
C PRO A 92 -6.74 -6.87 14.64
N PHE A 93 -6.00 -7.08 13.57
CA PHE A 93 -4.73 -7.81 13.55
C PHE A 93 -3.50 -6.89 13.67
N LEU A 94 -3.69 -5.56 13.61
CA LEU A 94 -2.62 -4.57 13.67
C LEU A 94 -2.42 -4.11 15.12
N THR A 95 -1.78 -4.96 15.92
CA THR A 95 -1.73 -4.83 17.39
C THR A 95 -0.41 -4.32 17.94
N SER A 96 0.67 -4.32 17.15
CA SER A 96 2.01 -3.90 17.60
C SER A 96 2.17 -2.38 17.80
N GLY A 97 1.14 -1.60 17.49
CA GLY A 97 1.17 -0.12 17.59
C GLY A 97 1.77 0.59 16.37
N THR A 98 2.40 -0.15 15.47
CA THR A 98 2.91 0.34 14.19
C THR A 98 2.61 -0.65 13.08
N CYS A 99 2.22 -0.16 11.90
CA CYS A 99 2.02 -1.01 10.75
C CYS A 99 2.56 -0.38 9.46
N CYS A 100 2.89 -1.24 8.49
CA CYS A 100 3.12 -0.85 7.12
C CYS A 100 2.02 -1.48 6.24
N LEU A 101 1.23 -0.64 5.59
CA LEU A 101 0.17 -1.03 4.67
C LEU A 101 0.64 -0.82 3.24
N THR A 102 0.34 -1.76 2.35
CA THR A 102 0.45 -1.59 0.90
C THR A 102 -0.67 -2.33 0.17
N THR A 103 -0.88 -1.98 -1.10
CA THR A 103 -1.67 -2.81 -2.02
C THR A 103 -0.77 -3.86 -2.67
N VAL A 104 -1.34 -4.98 -3.11
CA VAL A 104 -0.57 -6.12 -3.63
C VAL A 104 0.14 -5.80 -4.95
N ASP A 105 -0.38 -4.85 -5.69
CA ASP A 105 0.09 -4.41 -7.02
C ASP A 105 1.19 -3.35 -6.99
N THR A 106 1.51 -2.82 -5.82
CA THR A 106 2.58 -1.83 -5.66
C THR A 106 3.95 -2.49 -5.77
N VAL A 107 4.74 -2.06 -6.75
CA VAL A 107 6.07 -2.59 -7.04
C VAL A 107 7.14 -1.54 -6.76
N PHE A 108 8.07 -1.91 -5.89
CA PHE A 108 9.20 -1.09 -5.45
C PHE A 108 10.44 -1.97 -5.24
N ARG A 109 11.61 -1.36 -5.18
CA ARG A 109 12.87 -2.06 -4.89
C ARG A 109 13.06 -2.24 -3.38
N GLU A 110 13.79 -3.29 -3.01
CA GLU A 110 14.04 -3.64 -1.61
C GLU A 110 14.89 -2.61 -0.88
N GLU A 111 15.97 -2.10 -1.50
CA GLU A 111 16.88 -1.15 -0.86
C GLU A 111 16.18 0.15 -0.42
N PRO A 112 15.44 0.89 -1.30
CA PRO A 112 14.67 2.04 -0.87
C PRO A 112 13.59 1.70 0.18
N PHE A 113 13.00 0.50 0.10
CA PHE A 113 12.03 0.04 1.10
C PHE A 113 12.68 -0.14 2.47
N ALA A 114 13.85 -0.78 2.55
CA ALA A 114 14.62 -0.92 3.79
C ALA A 114 14.90 0.45 4.44
N ALA A 115 15.37 1.41 3.63
CA ALA A 115 15.65 2.76 4.09
C ALA A 115 14.38 3.51 4.55
N TYR A 116 13.24 3.27 3.89
CA TYR A 116 11.93 3.81 4.27
C TYR A 116 11.47 3.30 5.64
N ILE A 117 11.53 1.97 5.88
CA ILE A 117 11.18 1.36 7.17
C ILE A 117 12.07 1.92 8.27
N ASP A 118 13.39 1.95 8.05
CA ASP A 118 14.38 2.52 8.98
C ASP A 118 14.08 3.99 9.32
N ALA A 119 13.75 4.79 8.31
CA ALA A 119 13.44 6.21 8.49
C ALA A 119 12.18 6.41 9.34
N PHE A 120 11.16 5.57 9.15
CA PHE A 120 9.94 5.61 9.97
C PHE A 120 10.22 5.20 11.42
N GLU A 121 10.95 4.11 11.64
CA GLU A 121 11.28 3.62 12.98
C GLU A 121 12.08 4.65 13.80
N ARG A 122 13.02 5.35 13.14
CA ARG A 122 13.81 6.44 13.75
C ARG A 122 13.04 7.75 13.94
N SER A 123 11.79 7.80 13.52
CA SER A 123 10.95 9.00 13.60
C SER A 123 9.76 8.81 14.56
N PRO A 124 9.98 8.59 15.87
CA PRO A 124 8.92 8.21 16.81
C PRO A 124 7.86 9.30 17.02
N LEU A 125 8.16 10.52 16.61
CA LEU A 125 7.24 11.66 16.72
C LEU A 125 6.28 11.79 15.54
N LEU A 126 6.46 11.04 14.46
CA LEU A 126 5.54 11.02 13.34
C LEU A 126 4.38 10.05 13.62
N ASP A 127 3.18 10.43 13.20
CA ASP A 127 2.00 9.56 13.20
C ASP A 127 1.95 8.66 11.97
N GLY A 128 2.59 9.08 10.87
CA GLY A 128 2.74 8.29 9.67
C GLY A 128 3.83 8.79 8.74
N MET A 129 4.31 7.89 7.90
CA MET A 129 5.22 8.18 6.79
C MET A 129 4.64 7.55 5.53
N MET A 130 4.45 8.36 4.49
CA MET A 130 3.85 7.95 3.24
C MET A 130 4.91 7.85 2.16
N ALA A 131 4.98 6.71 1.48
CA ALA A 131 5.79 6.60 0.27
C ALA A 131 5.21 7.46 -0.83
N VAL A 132 6.06 8.27 -1.45
CA VAL A 132 5.69 9.14 -2.57
C VAL A 132 6.71 8.98 -3.70
N THR A 133 6.30 9.31 -4.91
CA THR A 133 7.20 9.30 -6.07
C THR A 133 6.89 10.48 -7.00
N ALA A 134 7.92 10.95 -7.72
CA ALA A 134 7.75 11.90 -8.81
C ALA A 134 7.39 11.19 -10.13
N TYR A 135 7.50 9.88 -10.19
CA TYR A 135 7.09 9.08 -11.35
C TYR A 135 5.56 8.90 -11.36
N VAL A 136 4.91 9.42 -12.39
CA VAL A 136 3.44 9.42 -12.53
C VAL A 136 3.08 8.59 -13.75
N ASP A 137 2.55 7.38 -13.53
CA ASP A 137 2.02 6.46 -14.56
C ASP A 137 0.55 6.07 -14.26
N ASP A 138 -0.06 6.66 -13.24
CA ASP A 138 -1.45 6.43 -12.85
C ASP A 138 -2.41 7.35 -13.62
N GLU A 139 -3.57 6.81 -14.03
CA GLU A 139 -4.65 7.57 -14.69
C GLU A 139 -5.32 8.58 -13.75
N ALA A 140 -5.36 8.30 -12.44
CA ALA A 140 -6.00 9.13 -11.42
C ALA A 140 -5.11 9.37 -10.20
N PRO A 141 -3.87 9.93 -10.39
CA PRO A 141 -2.90 10.09 -9.32
C PRO A 141 -3.42 10.96 -8.19
N LEU A 142 -3.05 10.62 -6.97
CA LEU A 142 -3.30 11.44 -5.80
C LEU A 142 -2.03 12.23 -5.48
N TYR A 143 -2.06 13.54 -5.76
CA TYR A 143 -0.94 14.43 -5.50
C TYR A 143 -0.75 14.70 -4.02
N VAL A 144 0.50 14.80 -3.60
CA VAL A 144 0.90 15.03 -2.20
C VAL A 144 1.53 16.41 -2.08
N ARG A 145 0.85 17.31 -1.38
CA ARG A 145 1.38 18.64 -1.06
C ARG A 145 2.21 18.55 0.20
N THR A 146 3.47 18.95 0.11
CA THR A 146 4.42 18.99 1.24
C THR A 146 4.91 20.40 1.51
N ASP A 147 5.38 20.64 2.73
CA ASP A 147 6.19 21.81 3.05
C ASP A 147 7.69 21.55 2.79
N SER A 148 8.52 22.56 3.05
CA SER A 148 9.98 22.48 2.84
C SER A 148 10.69 21.45 3.73
N ALA A 149 10.05 20.98 4.81
CA ALA A 149 10.57 19.93 5.69
C ALA A 149 10.07 18.52 5.28
N GLY A 150 9.31 18.42 4.17
CA GLY A 150 8.72 17.18 3.69
C GLY A 150 7.50 16.73 4.48
N MET A 151 6.94 17.59 5.34
CA MET A 151 5.69 17.27 6.05
C MET A 151 4.50 17.41 5.11
N ILE A 152 3.62 16.42 5.12
CA ILE A 152 2.43 16.41 4.26
C ILE A 152 1.41 17.43 4.78
N ARG A 153 0.94 18.28 3.87
CA ARG A 153 -0.03 19.36 4.12
C ARG A 153 -1.34 19.17 3.37
N GLY A 154 -1.44 18.15 2.54
CA GLY A 154 -2.67 17.82 1.84
C GLY A 154 -2.50 16.73 0.79
N PHE A 155 -3.62 16.14 0.43
CA PHE A 155 -3.75 15.19 -0.67
C PHE A 155 -4.76 15.78 -1.66
N LEU A 156 -4.33 16.00 -2.89
CA LEU A 156 -5.06 16.73 -3.92
C LEU A 156 -5.35 15.82 -5.13
N ASP A 157 -6.50 15.99 -5.74
CA ASP A 157 -6.79 15.33 -7.01
C ASP A 157 -5.95 15.96 -8.14
N ARG A 158 -5.90 15.33 -9.31
CA ARG A 158 -4.98 15.68 -10.42
C ARG A 158 -4.94 17.18 -10.74
N GLU A 159 -6.10 17.79 -10.99
CA GLU A 159 -6.18 19.18 -11.43
C GLU A 159 -5.66 20.14 -10.36
N GLU A 160 -6.07 19.94 -9.11
CA GLU A 160 -5.65 20.76 -7.97
C GLU A 160 -4.15 20.57 -7.67
N GLY A 161 -3.65 19.33 -7.73
CA GLY A 161 -2.27 19.00 -7.48
C GLY A 161 -1.32 19.59 -8.52
N GLN A 162 -1.70 19.54 -9.79
CA GLN A 162 -0.95 20.17 -10.88
C GLN A 162 -0.95 21.69 -10.76
N ALA A 163 -2.11 22.30 -10.48
CA ALA A 163 -2.24 23.74 -10.28
C ALA A 163 -1.43 24.23 -9.06
N ALA A 164 -1.31 23.41 -8.01
CA ALA A 164 -0.50 23.69 -6.83
C ALA A 164 0.99 23.41 -7.01
N GLY A 165 1.43 22.91 -8.16
CA GLY A 165 2.83 22.56 -8.43
C GLY A 165 3.37 21.43 -7.56
N CYS A 166 2.52 20.46 -7.16
CA CYS A 166 2.94 19.32 -6.36
C CYS A 166 3.92 18.44 -7.14
N GLN A 167 5.06 18.15 -6.53
CA GLN A 167 6.13 17.34 -7.14
C GLN A 167 5.85 15.84 -7.07
N TYR A 168 5.09 15.39 -6.06
CA TYR A 168 4.92 13.99 -5.73
C TYR A 168 3.48 13.54 -5.84
N VAL A 169 3.32 12.25 -6.14
CA VAL A 169 2.07 11.49 -6.01
C VAL A 169 2.21 10.39 -4.94
N SER A 170 1.09 9.95 -4.38
CA SER A 170 1.05 8.84 -3.42
C SER A 170 1.50 7.55 -4.09
N GLY A 171 2.41 6.82 -3.45
CA GLY A 171 2.96 5.56 -3.93
C GLY A 171 2.29 4.31 -3.35
N GLY A 172 1.08 4.42 -2.78
CA GLY A 172 0.31 3.25 -2.33
C GLY A 172 0.84 2.53 -1.08
N MET A 173 1.87 3.04 -0.41
CA MET A 173 2.50 2.41 0.75
C MET A 173 2.57 3.38 1.93
N TYR A 174 2.16 2.91 3.12
CA TYR A 174 1.95 3.76 4.30
C TYR A 174 2.48 3.09 5.56
N CYS A 175 3.50 3.68 6.20
CA CYS A 175 3.86 3.34 7.59
C CYS A 175 3.05 4.22 8.54
N LEU A 176 2.31 3.59 9.45
CA LEU A 176 1.33 4.27 10.31
C LEU A 176 1.52 3.85 11.77
N ARG A 177 1.22 4.78 12.68
CA ARG A 177 1.11 4.50 14.11
C ARG A 177 -0.35 4.40 14.53
N ARG A 178 -0.57 4.01 15.78
CA ARG A 178 -1.89 3.80 16.35
C ARG A 178 -2.82 4.99 16.17
N SER A 179 -2.33 6.22 16.31
CA SER A 179 -3.13 7.44 16.07
C SER A 179 -3.79 7.48 14.70
N ALA A 180 -3.09 7.02 13.65
CA ALA A 180 -3.67 6.93 12.31
C ALA A 180 -4.72 5.81 12.21
N LEU A 181 -4.55 4.71 12.94
CA LEU A 181 -5.56 3.63 13.00
C LEU A 181 -6.82 4.08 13.75
N ASP A 182 -6.66 4.90 14.79
CA ASP A 182 -7.80 5.49 15.51
C ASP A 182 -8.60 6.44 14.59
N VAL A 183 -7.94 7.19 13.70
CA VAL A 183 -8.61 7.99 12.66
C VAL A 183 -9.29 7.08 11.61
N LEU A 184 -8.76 5.88 11.32
CA LEU A 184 -9.43 4.92 10.44
C LEU A 184 -10.76 4.45 11.03
N ASP A 185 -10.77 4.16 12.34
CA ASP A 185 -11.99 3.77 13.06
C ASP A 185 -13.03 4.91 13.00
N GLN A 186 -12.63 6.17 13.26
CA GLN A 186 -13.49 7.36 13.12
C GLN A 186 -14.00 7.55 11.70
N ALA A 187 -13.16 7.35 10.69
CA ALA A 187 -13.55 7.47 9.28
C ALA A 187 -14.67 6.47 8.93
N MET A 188 -14.57 5.25 9.45
CA MET A 188 -15.64 4.25 9.27
C MET A 188 -16.95 4.67 9.95
N GLU A 189 -16.89 5.16 11.18
CA GLU A 189 -18.07 5.66 11.92
C GLU A 189 -18.75 6.83 11.20
N GLN A 190 -17.97 7.68 10.55
CA GLN A 190 -18.47 8.84 9.78
C GLN A 190 -18.94 8.47 8.37
N GLY A 191 -18.84 7.21 7.95
CA GLY A 191 -19.22 6.77 6.61
C GLY A 191 -18.28 7.25 5.50
N VAL A 192 -17.04 7.62 5.85
CA VAL A 192 -16.01 7.98 4.88
C VAL A 192 -15.68 6.75 4.04
N SER A 193 -15.48 6.94 2.75
CA SER A 193 -15.13 5.88 1.81
C SER A 193 -13.92 6.29 0.95
N ARG A 194 -13.21 5.32 0.43
CA ARG A 194 -11.99 5.43 -0.39
C ARG A 194 -10.75 5.86 0.41
N MET A 195 -9.62 5.22 0.10
CA MET A 195 -8.34 5.47 0.75
C MET A 195 -7.91 6.95 0.67
N ARG A 196 -8.11 7.63 -0.46
CA ARG A 196 -7.74 9.05 -0.62
C ARG A 196 -8.48 9.97 0.36
N ASN A 197 -9.71 9.65 0.73
CA ASN A 197 -10.48 10.45 1.69
C ASN A 197 -10.01 10.21 3.13
N TYR A 198 -9.65 8.96 3.45
CA TYR A 198 -8.98 8.65 4.71
C TYR A 198 -7.64 9.39 4.84
N GLN A 199 -6.81 9.41 3.77
CA GLN A 199 -5.56 10.16 3.77
C GLN A 199 -5.78 11.67 4.02
N ARG A 200 -6.82 12.25 3.41
CA ARG A 200 -7.22 13.64 3.67
C ARG A 200 -7.64 13.85 5.12
N MET A 201 -8.38 12.90 5.68
CA MET A 201 -8.82 12.94 7.08
C MET A 201 -7.63 12.88 8.04
N LEU A 202 -6.60 12.08 7.78
CA LEU A 202 -5.38 12.09 8.60
C LEU A 202 -4.76 13.49 8.71
N VAL A 203 -4.75 14.27 7.61
CA VAL A 203 -4.24 15.64 7.62
C VAL A 203 -5.18 16.58 8.35
N SER A 204 -6.50 16.48 8.14
CA SER A 204 -7.48 17.36 8.82
C SER A 204 -7.56 17.11 10.32
N GLU A 205 -7.31 15.89 10.78
CA GLU A 205 -7.19 15.54 12.20
C GLU A 205 -5.83 15.96 12.81
N GLY A 206 -4.99 16.62 12.03
CA GLY A 206 -3.73 17.21 12.53
C GLY A 206 -2.58 16.22 12.73
N LEU A 207 -2.66 15.01 12.15
CA LEU A 207 -1.60 14.03 12.28
C LEU A 207 -0.31 14.50 11.61
N ARG A 208 0.81 14.18 12.23
CA ARG A 208 2.16 14.51 11.71
C ARG A 208 2.59 13.45 10.70
N LEU A 209 2.31 13.72 9.44
CA LEU A 209 2.61 12.87 8.32
C LEU A 209 3.82 13.40 7.54
N ARG A 210 4.75 12.54 7.16
CA ARG A 210 5.91 12.88 6.34
C ARG A 210 5.91 12.11 5.04
N ALA A 211 6.25 12.79 3.95
CA ALA A 211 6.52 12.16 2.67
C ALA A 211 7.92 11.57 2.65
N TYR A 212 8.06 10.33 2.16
CA TYR A 212 9.33 9.68 1.87
C TYR A 212 9.41 9.39 0.38
N ALA A 213 10.34 10.04 -0.31
CA ALA A 213 10.45 9.96 -1.75
C ALA A 213 11.17 8.68 -2.18
N PHE A 214 10.51 7.93 -3.05
CA PHE A 214 11.09 6.85 -3.85
C PHE A 214 11.36 7.37 -5.25
N ASP A 215 12.45 6.96 -5.87
CA ASP A 215 12.75 7.31 -7.25
C ASP A 215 11.66 6.83 -8.18
N LYS A 216 11.18 5.60 -7.96
CA LYS A 216 10.10 5.00 -8.73
C LYS A 216 9.31 3.99 -7.91
N ILE A 217 7.99 4.10 -8.02
CA ILE A 217 7.01 3.09 -7.61
C ILE A 217 6.11 2.84 -8.80
N LEU A 218 5.78 1.59 -9.05
CA LEU A 218 4.89 1.17 -10.13
C LEU A 218 3.69 0.44 -9.56
N ASP A 219 2.55 0.56 -10.23
CA ASP A 219 1.37 -0.25 -9.98
C ASP A 219 1.12 -1.18 -11.18
N ILE A 220 0.70 -2.40 -10.92
CA ILE A 220 0.37 -3.39 -11.95
C ILE A 220 -1.13 -3.33 -12.21
N ASP A 221 -1.56 -2.47 -13.11
CA ASP A 221 -2.96 -2.33 -13.50
C ASP A 221 -3.26 -2.91 -14.88
N HIS A 222 -2.28 -2.92 -15.78
CA HIS A 222 -2.37 -3.40 -17.15
C HIS A 222 -1.37 -4.53 -17.43
N ALA A 223 -1.65 -5.36 -18.43
CA ALA A 223 -0.74 -6.45 -18.83
C ALA A 223 0.66 -5.94 -19.20
N ALA A 224 0.74 -4.74 -19.81
CA ALA A 224 2.01 -4.10 -20.18
C ALA A 224 2.85 -3.69 -18.95
N ASP A 225 2.22 -3.49 -17.78
CA ASP A 225 2.93 -3.09 -16.56
C ASP A 225 3.76 -4.22 -15.98
N ILE A 226 3.40 -5.48 -16.27
CA ILE A 226 4.18 -6.67 -15.87
C ILE A 226 5.60 -6.57 -16.42
N ALA A 227 5.75 -6.36 -17.72
CA ALA A 227 7.07 -6.24 -18.36
C ALA A 227 7.84 -5.01 -17.87
N LYS A 228 7.14 -3.88 -17.65
CA LYS A 228 7.76 -2.66 -17.07
C LYS A 228 8.30 -2.91 -15.66
N ALA A 229 7.52 -3.63 -14.83
CA ALA A 229 7.91 -3.96 -13.47
C ALA A 229 9.09 -4.95 -13.42
N GLU A 230 9.09 -5.98 -14.28
CA GLU A 230 10.21 -6.91 -14.39
C GLU A 230 11.50 -6.21 -14.84
N ALA A 231 11.44 -5.34 -15.84
CA ALA A 231 12.57 -4.53 -16.27
C ALA A 231 13.08 -3.61 -15.14
N PHE A 232 12.17 -2.98 -14.39
CA PHE A 232 12.51 -2.14 -13.25
C PHE A 232 13.19 -2.92 -12.12
N LEU A 233 12.71 -4.13 -11.80
CA LEU A 233 13.26 -4.97 -10.74
C LEU A 233 14.60 -5.62 -11.14
N SER A 234 14.83 -5.85 -12.43
CA SER A 234 16.07 -6.46 -12.95
C SER A 234 17.25 -5.50 -13.02
N THR A 235 17.00 -4.20 -12.97
CA THR A 235 18.05 -3.17 -13.02
C THR A 235 18.54 -2.89 -11.60
N PRO A 236 19.86 -2.85 -11.33
CA PRO A 236 20.38 -2.54 -9.99
C PRO A 236 20.04 -1.15 -9.51
#